data_147bc07a919057e4179deeae5abb0c26
#
_entry.id   147bc07a919057e4179deeae5abb0c26
#
_cell.length_a   1.000
_cell.length_b   1.000
_cell.length_c   1.000
_cell.angle_alpha   90.00
_cell.angle_beta   90.00
_cell.angle_gamma   90.00
#
_symmetry.space_group_name_H-M   'P 1'
#
loop_
_entity.id
_entity.type
_entity.pdbx_description
1 polymer ?
#
loop_
_entity_poly.entity_id
_entity_poly.type
_entity_poly.pdbx_seq_one_letter_code
_entity_poly.pdbx_strand_id
1 'polypeptide(L)'
;PLSDVTFCVIDFETTGGSAELDRITEIGAAKYRGGECIGTFQTLVNPGCGIPPFITILTGITEAMVMPAPRIEALLGTLRDFIGDSVIVAHNARFDVGFLNAAMIRDDRDPLTNKVIDTVPLARRLVRSEVKDCKLGTLAAHFRFAHQPSHRALDDVLATGDLLHLLIERASGFGVMGLDDLIGLPKLGTHPQANKLRLTEDLPRSPGVYIFSDVKGQVLYVGKATNVRQRVRSYFSTTETRRKVGPLLRQVHGVDHIATPDALTAGVLEMRLIQRLTPQYNRVGTTSDKY
;
A
#
# COMPACT_ATOMS: atom_id res chain seq x y z
N PRO A 1 7.14 -13.64 -1.09
CA PRO A 1 6.16 -13.51 0.01
C PRO A 1 6.37 -12.23 0.80
N LEU A 2 5.35 -11.80 1.59
CA LEU A 2 5.49 -10.63 2.47
C LEU A 2 6.50 -10.86 3.61
N SER A 3 6.74 -12.09 3.99
CA SER A 3 7.78 -12.49 4.96
C SER A 3 9.20 -12.12 4.53
N ASP A 4 9.46 -12.04 3.22
CA ASP A 4 10.78 -11.71 2.69
C ASP A 4 11.00 -10.22 2.50
N VAL A 5 9.92 -9.43 2.65
CA VAL A 5 9.96 -7.97 2.52
C VAL A 5 10.46 -7.37 3.83
N THR A 6 11.44 -6.46 3.71
CA THR A 6 11.83 -5.61 4.84
C THR A 6 10.98 -4.35 4.81
N PHE A 7 10.25 -4.10 5.88
CA PHE A 7 9.49 -2.88 6.12
C PHE A 7 10.26 -1.97 7.06
N CYS A 8 10.29 -0.68 6.76
CA CYS A 8 10.80 0.35 7.66
C CYS A 8 9.64 1.26 8.04
N VAL A 9 9.13 1.08 9.24
CA VAL A 9 8.11 1.97 9.81
C VAL A 9 8.79 3.24 10.25
N ILE A 10 8.25 4.40 9.88
CA ILE A 10 8.76 5.71 10.27
C ILE A 10 7.64 6.55 10.86
N ASP A 11 8.00 7.44 11.77
CA ASP A 11 7.14 8.47 12.34
C ASP A 11 8.00 9.65 12.78
N PHE A 12 7.52 10.88 12.57
CA PHE A 12 8.23 12.10 12.90
C PHE A 12 7.37 13.04 13.74
N GLU A 13 7.96 13.54 14.85
CA GLU A 13 7.42 14.70 15.51
C GLU A 13 7.99 15.97 14.89
N THR A 14 7.20 17.02 14.81
CA THR A 14 7.51 18.23 14.05
C THR A 14 7.08 19.50 14.78
N THR A 15 7.56 20.65 14.34
CA THR A 15 7.13 21.96 14.87
C THR A 15 5.74 22.38 14.36
N GLY A 16 5.16 21.66 13.40
CA GLY A 16 3.84 21.94 12.82
C GLY A 16 3.50 21.03 11.65
N GLY A 17 2.48 21.38 10.85
CA GLY A 17 1.93 20.49 9.82
C GLY A 17 2.46 20.68 8.40
N SER A 18 3.29 21.68 8.14
CA SER A 18 3.76 22.01 6.80
C SER A 18 5.21 21.55 6.57
N ALA A 19 5.43 20.58 5.73
CA ALA A 19 6.77 20.10 5.38
C ALA A 19 7.70 21.19 4.79
N GLU A 20 7.13 22.26 4.24
CA GLU A 20 7.87 23.39 3.68
C GLU A 20 8.33 24.36 4.77
N LEU A 21 7.44 24.68 5.72
CA LEU A 21 7.63 25.72 6.73
C LEU A 21 8.15 25.16 8.06
N ASP A 22 7.68 23.98 8.45
CA ASP A 22 7.98 23.36 9.72
C ASP A 22 9.21 22.43 9.66
N ARG A 23 9.65 21.99 10.83
CA ARG A 23 10.89 21.21 11.00
C ARG A 23 10.64 19.99 11.87
N ILE A 24 11.42 18.93 11.62
CA ILE A 24 11.41 17.70 12.43
C ILE A 24 12.06 17.99 13.79
N THR A 25 11.45 17.49 14.86
CA THR A 25 11.91 17.58 16.24
C THR A 25 12.29 16.23 16.85
N GLU A 26 11.71 15.14 16.37
CA GLU A 26 12.07 13.77 16.73
C GLU A 26 11.91 12.84 15.51
N ILE A 27 12.78 11.85 15.39
CA ILE A 27 12.72 10.80 14.40
C ILE A 27 12.54 9.47 15.12
N GLY A 28 11.56 8.69 14.73
CA GLY A 28 11.40 7.28 15.06
C GLY A 28 11.41 6.44 13.81
N ALA A 29 12.11 5.30 13.86
CA ALA A 29 12.02 4.28 12.82
C ALA A 29 12.25 2.90 13.41
N ALA A 30 11.56 1.88 12.85
CA ALA A 30 11.80 0.49 13.18
C ALA A 30 11.72 -0.38 11.92
N LYS A 31 12.64 -1.33 11.82
CA LYS A 31 12.66 -2.30 10.73
C LYS A 31 12.02 -3.62 11.14
N TYR A 32 11.19 -4.15 10.25
CA TYR A 32 10.52 -5.44 10.43
C TYR A 32 10.79 -6.35 9.25
N ARG A 33 11.06 -7.63 9.53
CA ARG A 33 11.16 -8.68 8.51
C ARG A 33 10.67 -10.00 9.09
N GLY A 34 9.83 -10.72 8.35
CA GLY A 34 9.28 -11.99 8.82
C GLY A 34 8.41 -11.87 10.07
N GLY A 35 7.91 -10.67 10.41
CA GLY A 35 7.14 -10.39 11.63
C GLY A 35 8.00 -9.94 12.81
N GLU A 36 9.32 -9.99 12.71
CA GLU A 36 10.24 -9.61 13.79
C GLU A 36 10.78 -8.19 13.61
N CYS A 37 10.93 -7.44 14.71
CA CYS A 37 11.65 -6.17 14.73
C CYS A 37 13.14 -6.45 14.70
N ILE A 38 13.83 -6.06 13.61
CA ILE A 38 15.26 -6.33 13.40
C ILE A 38 16.15 -5.13 13.70
N GLY A 39 15.57 -3.99 14.08
CA GLY A 39 16.32 -2.81 14.47
C GLY A 39 15.42 -1.60 14.65
N THR A 40 15.86 -0.66 15.50
CA THR A 40 15.20 0.61 15.77
C THR A 40 16.17 1.78 15.62
N PHE A 41 15.64 2.93 15.26
CA PHE A 41 16.35 4.20 15.19
C PHE A 41 15.50 5.25 15.88
N GLN A 42 16.05 5.97 16.85
CA GLN A 42 15.37 7.08 17.53
C GLN A 42 16.37 8.18 17.84
N THR A 43 15.97 9.42 17.57
CA THR A 43 16.75 10.58 17.97
C THR A 43 15.89 11.83 18.02
N LEU A 44 16.17 12.72 18.98
CA LEU A 44 15.71 14.10 18.92
C LEU A 44 16.48 14.86 17.84
N VAL A 45 15.87 15.87 17.29
CA VAL A 45 16.42 16.72 16.23
C VAL A 45 16.29 18.18 16.65
N ASN A 46 17.36 18.93 16.54
CA ASN A 46 17.31 20.38 16.73
C ASN A 46 16.66 21.03 15.49
N PRO A 47 15.44 21.56 15.58
CA PRO A 47 14.76 22.15 14.45
C PRO A 47 15.36 23.49 13.99
N GLY A 48 16.17 24.12 14.84
CA GLY A 48 16.76 25.44 14.61
C GLY A 48 15.77 26.59 14.60
N CYS A 49 14.60 26.38 15.14
CA CYS A 49 13.53 27.35 15.34
C CYS A 49 12.78 27.01 16.63
N GLY A 50 11.96 27.94 17.12
CA GLY A 50 11.12 27.69 18.29
C GLY A 50 10.09 26.60 18.06
N ILE A 51 9.71 25.87 19.11
CA ILE A 51 8.64 24.87 19.10
C ILE A 51 7.37 25.55 19.61
N PRO A 52 6.27 25.59 18.81
CA PRO A 52 5.02 26.17 19.28
C PRO A 52 4.51 25.48 20.55
N PRO A 53 3.99 26.25 21.54
CA PRO A 53 3.55 25.69 22.83
C PRO A 53 2.56 24.54 22.72
N PHE A 54 1.66 24.58 21.75
CA PHE A 54 0.69 23.49 21.53
C PHE A 54 1.35 22.20 21.06
N ILE A 55 2.45 22.27 20.32
CA ILE A 55 3.25 21.10 19.92
C ILE A 55 3.93 20.50 21.15
N THR A 56 4.55 21.36 22.00
CA THR A 56 5.15 20.90 23.25
C THR A 56 4.11 20.21 24.16
N ILE A 57 2.89 20.73 24.23
CA ILE A 57 1.80 20.10 25.01
C ILE A 57 1.42 18.74 24.41
N LEU A 58 1.39 18.62 23.08
CA LEU A 58 1.00 17.39 22.37
C LEU A 58 2.06 16.31 22.51
N THR A 59 3.33 16.64 22.24
CA THR A 59 4.43 15.67 22.09
C THR A 59 5.28 15.51 23.37
N GLY A 60 5.18 16.46 24.30
CA GLY A 60 6.06 16.56 25.45
C GLY A 60 7.48 17.03 25.09
N ILE A 61 7.77 17.32 23.83
CA ILE A 61 9.10 17.77 23.37
C ILE A 61 9.24 19.26 23.61
N THR A 62 10.26 19.65 24.41
CA THR A 62 10.56 21.04 24.74
C THR A 62 11.78 21.53 23.95
N GLU A 63 11.92 22.86 23.84
CA GLU A 63 13.12 23.48 23.24
C GLU A 63 14.42 23.05 23.95
N ALA A 64 14.38 22.94 25.27
CA ALA A 64 15.53 22.48 26.05
C ALA A 64 15.98 21.06 25.71
N MET A 65 15.04 20.18 25.33
CA MET A 65 15.36 18.82 24.93
C MET A 65 16.01 18.74 23.54
N VAL A 66 15.58 19.57 22.61
CA VAL A 66 16.08 19.54 21.23
C VAL A 66 17.30 20.41 20.98
N MET A 67 17.55 21.39 21.86
CA MET A 67 18.69 22.33 21.72
C MET A 67 20.06 21.61 21.62
N PRO A 68 20.39 20.61 22.46
CA PRO A 68 21.65 19.84 22.34
C PRO A 68 21.64 18.77 21.25
N ALA A 69 20.48 18.49 20.62
CA ALA A 69 20.35 17.46 19.60
C ALA A 69 21.01 17.88 18.27
N PRO A 70 21.42 16.91 17.44
CA PRO A 70 21.94 17.21 16.11
C PRO A 70 20.88 17.86 15.22
N ARG A 71 21.33 18.60 14.22
CA ARG A 71 20.50 19.13 13.15
C ARG A 71 20.12 17.99 12.19
N ILE A 72 19.01 18.15 11.47
CA ILE A 72 18.52 17.13 10.57
C ILE A 72 19.55 16.74 9.48
N GLU A 73 20.31 17.70 8.97
CA GLU A 73 21.33 17.50 7.93
C GLU A 73 22.40 16.49 8.35
N ALA A 74 22.76 16.47 9.64
CA ALA A 74 23.73 15.52 10.19
C ALA A 74 23.16 14.10 10.32
N LEU A 75 21.84 13.93 10.29
CA LEU A 75 21.15 12.66 10.50
C LEU A 75 20.67 12.00 9.20
N LEU A 76 20.47 12.78 8.12
CA LEU A 76 19.89 12.29 6.86
C LEU A 76 20.67 11.11 6.26
N GLY A 77 22.01 11.14 6.32
CA GLY A 77 22.85 10.03 5.84
C GLY A 77 22.58 8.75 6.60
N THR A 78 22.69 8.78 7.91
CA THR A 78 22.46 7.62 8.78
C THR A 78 21.03 7.09 8.70
N LEU A 79 20.04 8.00 8.63
CA LEU A 79 18.64 7.61 8.46
C LEU A 79 18.39 6.93 7.10
N ARG A 80 18.98 7.47 6.03
CA ARG A 80 18.90 6.87 4.69
C ARG A 80 19.54 5.48 4.67
N ASP A 81 20.69 5.30 5.28
CA ASP A 81 21.37 4.01 5.40
C ASP A 81 20.54 3.03 6.25
N PHE A 82 19.91 3.53 7.33
CA PHE A 82 18.99 2.72 8.12
C PHE A 82 17.76 2.31 7.31
N ILE A 83 17.14 3.19 6.54
CA ILE A 83 16.00 2.85 5.66
C ILE A 83 16.45 1.86 4.57
N GLY A 84 17.54 2.14 3.86
CA GLY A 84 18.04 1.32 2.75
C GLY A 84 16.95 1.06 1.70
N ASP A 85 16.89 -0.17 1.19
CA ASP A 85 15.91 -0.60 0.17
C ASP A 85 14.56 -1.06 0.78
N SER A 86 14.32 -0.80 2.06
CA SER A 86 13.08 -1.21 2.75
C SER A 86 11.86 -0.54 2.15
N VAL A 87 10.72 -1.19 2.28
CA VAL A 87 9.42 -0.54 2.03
C VAL A 87 9.11 0.38 3.21
N ILE A 88 8.93 1.66 2.95
CA ILE A 88 8.56 2.64 3.97
C ILE A 88 7.10 2.44 4.35
N VAL A 89 6.83 2.44 5.66
CA VAL A 89 5.48 2.35 6.22
C VAL A 89 5.27 3.49 7.19
N ALA A 90 4.14 4.18 7.11
CA ALA A 90 3.75 5.17 8.11
C ALA A 90 2.23 5.25 8.25
N HIS A 91 1.76 5.83 9.34
CA HIS A 91 0.34 6.07 9.58
C HIS A 91 -0.03 7.50 9.15
N ASN A 92 -0.56 7.68 7.93
CA ASN A 92 -0.66 8.91 7.17
C ASN A 92 0.66 9.29 6.49
N ALA A 93 1.21 8.33 5.73
CA ALA A 93 2.55 8.38 5.16
C ALA A 93 2.88 9.64 4.34
N ARG A 94 1.88 10.36 3.82
CA ARG A 94 2.09 11.64 3.13
C ARG A 94 2.78 12.67 4.03
N PHE A 95 2.48 12.64 5.33
CA PHE A 95 3.07 13.55 6.31
C PHE A 95 4.56 13.24 6.49
N ASP A 96 4.89 12.06 6.95
CA ASP A 96 6.27 11.67 7.30
C ASP A 96 7.20 11.66 6.08
N VAL A 97 6.78 11.03 4.99
CA VAL A 97 7.54 11.02 3.73
C VAL A 97 7.69 12.44 3.18
N GLY A 98 6.66 13.28 3.33
CA GLY A 98 6.71 14.69 2.93
C GLY A 98 7.78 15.47 3.69
N PHE A 99 7.82 15.35 5.01
CA PHE A 99 8.83 16.01 5.86
C PHE A 99 10.24 15.51 5.57
N LEU A 100 10.42 14.18 5.40
CA LEU A 100 11.73 13.62 5.11
C LEU A 100 12.25 14.06 3.73
N ASN A 101 11.42 14.00 2.71
CA ASN A 101 11.80 14.47 1.37
C ASN A 101 12.07 15.98 1.33
N ALA A 102 11.29 16.79 2.05
CA ALA A 102 11.55 18.21 2.15
C ALA A 102 12.88 18.51 2.88
N ALA A 103 13.23 17.72 3.90
CA ALA A 103 14.52 17.84 4.58
C ALA A 103 15.68 17.45 3.66
N MET A 104 15.53 16.37 2.88
CA MET A 104 16.52 15.93 1.89
C MET A 104 16.75 16.99 0.81
N ILE A 105 15.67 17.53 0.23
CA ILE A 105 15.76 18.57 -0.81
C ILE A 105 16.46 19.82 -0.27
N ARG A 106 16.20 20.23 0.99
CA ARG A 106 16.88 21.37 1.62
C ARG A 106 18.37 21.14 1.82
N ASP A 107 18.81 19.89 1.92
CA ASP A 107 20.23 19.49 2.06
C ASP A 107 20.82 19.02 0.71
N ASP A 108 20.24 19.47 -0.40
CA ASP A 108 20.67 19.14 -1.79
C ASP A 108 20.81 17.63 -2.04
N ARG A 109 19.96 16.81 -1.42
CA ARG A 109 19.89 15.35 -1.60
C ARG A 109 18.65 14.94 -2.40
N ASP A 110 18.78 13.85 -3.15
CA ASP A 110 17.66 13.29 -3.85
C ASP A 110 16.61 12.74 -2.88
N PRO A 111 15.30 12.96 -3.14
CA PRO A 111 14.21 12.35 -2.40
C PRO A 111 14.27 10.83 -2.40
N LEU A 112 13.61 10.20 -1.42
CA LEU A 112 13.49 8.75 -1.36
C LEU A 112 12.64 8.21 -2.52
N THR A 113 13.10 7.09 -3.09
CA THR A 113 12.41 6.36 -4.19
C THR A 113 11.79 5.06 -3.71
N ASN A 114 11.85 4.77 -2.43
CA ASN A 114 11.31 3.56 -1.81
C ASN A 114 9.80 3.42 -2.07
N LYS A 115 9.31 2.18 -2.18
CA LYS A 115 7.88 1.92 -2.13
C LYS A 115 7.33 2.34 -0.77
N VAL A 116 6.12 2.91 -0.76
CA VAL A 116 5.48 3.42 0.46
C VAL A 116 4.16 2.71 0.70
N ILE A 117 3.91 2.31 1.93
CA ILE A 117 2.63 1.84 2.44
C ILE A 117 2.09 2.87 3.44
N ASP A 118 0.91 3.41 3.15
CA ASP A 118 0.14 4.18 4.10
C ASP A 118 -0.86 3.26 4.82
N THR A 119 -0.72 3.13 6.13
CA THR A 119 -1.58 2.24 6.92
C THR A 119 -3.00 2.79 7.10
N VAL A 120 -3.25 4.10 6.93
CA VAL A 120 -4.59 4.69 7.06
C VAL A 120 -5.55 4.18 5.98
N PRO A 121 -5.23 4.26 4.67
CA PRO A 121 -6.08 3.68 3.63
C PRO A 121 -6.26 2.16 3.76
N LEU A 122 -5.23 1.44 4.20
CA LEU A 122 -5.32 0.00 4.47
C LEU A 122 -6.28 -0.29 5.63
N ALA A 123 -6.15 0.42 6.76
CA ALA A 123 -7.06 0.28 7.90
C ALA A 123 -8.50 0.61 7.53
N ARG A 124 -8.72 1.69 6.78
CA ARG A 124 -10.05 2.04 6.24
C ARG A 124 -10.64 0.93 5.37
N ARG A 125 -9.81 0.22 4.65
CA ARG A 125 -10.23 -0.89 3.78
C ARG A 125 -10.55 -2.17 4.56
N LEU A 126 -9.76 -2.49 5.58
CA LEU A 126 -9.76 -3.80 6.21
C LEU A 126 -10.55 -3.85 7.52
N VAL A 127 -10.52 -2.77 8.31
CA VAL A 127 -11.04 -2.78 9.68
C VAL A 127 -11.99 -1.62 10.02
N ARG A 128 -12.34 -0.75 9.05
CA ARG A 128 -13.20 0.43 9.29
C ARG A 128 -14.55 0.10 9.90
N SER A 129 -15.10 -1.07 9.60
CA SER A 129 -16.40 -1.52 10.16
C SER A 129 -16.32 -1.95 11.62
N GLU A 130 -15.12 -2.19 12.14
CA GLU A 130 -14.88 -2.66 13.51
C GLU A 130 -14.60 -1.50 14.48
N VAL A 131 -14.23 -0.31 13.97
CA VAL A 131 -13.76 0.83 14.77
C VAL A 131 -14.51 2.12 14.45
N LYS A 132 -14.55 3.05 15.41
CA LYS A 132 -15.18 4.37 15.23
C LYS A 132 -14.44 5.25 14.22
N ASP A 133 -13.11 5.17 14.20
CA ASP A 133 -12.21 5.84 13.24
C ASP A 133 -10.90 5.05 13.09
N CYS A 134 -10.05 5.43 12.12
CA CYS A 134 -8.78 4.78 11.86
C CYS A 134 -7.58 5.61 12.36
N LYS A 135 -7.71 6.34 13.46
CA LYS A 135 -6.58 6.96 14.15
C LYS A 135 -5.76 5.90 14.87
N LEU A 136 -4.45 6.05 14.92
CA LEU A 136 -3.54 5.07 15.52
C LEU A 136 -3.96 4.70 16.96
N GLY A 137 -4.22 5.68 17.80
CA GLY A 137 -4.65 5.45 19.19
C GLY A 137 -5.99 4.70 19.28
N THR A 138 -6.95 4.95 18.37
CA THR A 138 -8.22 4.21 18.33
C THR A 138 -7.99 2.75 17.96
N LEU A 139 -7.13 2.50 16.95
CA LEU A 139 -6.80 1.16 16.48
C LEU A 139 -6.02 0.40 17.56
N ALA A 140 -5.00 1.03 18.16
CA ALA A 140 -4.19 0.43 19.21
C ALA A 140 -5.03 0.01 20.43
N ALA A 141 -5.95 0.87 20.89
CA ALA A 141 -6.83 0.57 22.01
C ALA A 141 -7.84 -0.54 21.66
N HIS A 142 -8.46 -0.48 20.46
CA HIS A 142 -9.47 -1.45 20.05
C HIS A 142 -8.90 -2.86 19.87
N PHE A 143 -7.76 -2.96 19.17
CA PHE A 143 -7.12 -4.26 18.90
C PHE A 143 -6.12 -4.67 19.98
N ARG A 144 -5.97 -3.87 21.05
CA ARG A 144 -5.09 -4.16 22.20
C ARG A 144 -3.65 -4.40 21.77
N PHE A 145 -3.08 -3.48 21.01
CA PHE A 145 -1.68 -3.57 20.57
C PHE A 145 -0.75 -3.63 21.77
N ALA A 146 0.37 -4.34 21.62
CA ALA A 146 1.41 -4.40 22.64
C ALA A 146 2.01 -3.01 22.90
N HIS A 147 2.10 -2.18 21.86
CA HIS A 147 2.61 -0.82 21.94
C HIS A 147 1.44 0.18 21.82
N GLN A 148 1.49 1.22 22.67
CA GLN A 148 0.47 2.28 22.66
C GLN A 148 1.09 3.58 22.16
N PRO A 149 0.46 4.29 21.22
CA PRO A 149 0.98 5.57 20.73
C PRO A 149 0.89 6.62 21.85
N SER A 150 1.91 7.48 21.91
CA SER A 150 2.06 8.49 22.96
C SER A 150 2.41 9.88 22.43
N HIS A 151 2.41 10.09 21.11
CA HIS A 151 2.98 11.27 20.46
C HIS A 151 4.49 11.40 20.74
N ARG A 152 5.17 10.25 20.76
CA ARG A 152 6.61 10.13 20.70
C ARG A 152 6.94 9.19 19.55
N ALA A 153 7.85 9.63 18.70
CA ALA A 153 8.08 9.01 17.41
C ALA A 153 8.34 7.50 17.48
N LEU A 154 9.11 7.00 18.44
CA LEU A 154 9.36 5.56 18.55
C LEU A 154 8.13 4.77 19.03
N ASP A 155 7.37 5.30 19.99
CA ASP A 155 6.16 4.63 20.48
C ASP A 155 5.12 4.50 19.37
N ASP A 156 4.97 5.57 18.56
CA ASP A 156 4.04 5.62 17.43
C ASP A 156 4.50 4.68 16.29
N VAL A 157 5.81 4.57 16.06
CA VAL A 157 6.42 3.59 15.14
C VAL A 157 6.14 2.16 15.57
N LEU A 158 6.32 1.82 16.84
CA LEU A 158 6.07 0.47 17.35
C LEU A 158 4.59 0.11 17.27
N ALA A 159 3.70 1.03 17.66
CA ALA A 159 2.26 0.86 17.51
C ALA A 159 1.83 0.72 16.02
N THR A 160 2.48 1.46 15.12
CA THR A 160 2.26 1.33 13.66
C THR A 160 2.80 0.00 13.13
N GLY A 161 3.85 -0.56 13.73
CA GLY A 161 4.35 -1.91 13.46
C GLY A 161 3.32 -2.98 13.83
N ASP A 162 2.72 -2.90 15.02
CA ASP A 162 1.64 -3.79 15.43
C ASP A 162 0.44 -3.69 14.47
N LEU A 163 0.08 -2.46 14.06
CA LEU A 163 -0.96 -2.22 13.08
C LEU A 163 -0.62 -2.85 11.72
N LEU A 164 0.61 -2.71 11.24
CA LEU A 164 1.04 -3.31 9.97
C LEU A 164 0.85 -4.83 9.98
N HIS A 165 1.23 -5.50 11.06
CA HIS A 165 1.07 -6.96 11.20
C HIS A 165 -0.40 -7.37 11.19
N LEU A 166 -1.25 -6.68 11.95
CA LEU A 166 -2.71 -6.90 11.92
C LEU A 166 -3.27 -6.70 10.49
N LEU A 167 -2.88 -5.64 9.80
CA LEU A 167 -3.39 -5.36 8.46
C LEU A 167 -2.91 -6.39 7.43
N ILE A 168 -1.68 -6.90 7.54
CA ILE A 168 -1.18 -8.00 6.69
C ILE A 168 -1.98 -9.27 6.93
N GLU A 169 -2.25 -9.62 8.18
CA GLU A 169 -3.09 -10.77 8.54
C GLU A 169 -4.48 -10.65 7.93
N ARG A 170 -5.15 -9.51 8.14
CA ARG A 170 -6.48 -9.24 7.58
C ARG A 170 -6.50 -9.23 6.04
N ALA A 171 -5.43 -8.74 5.42
CA ALA A 171 -5.30 -8.68 3.96
C ALA A 171 -5.20 -10.08 3.32
N SER A 172 -4.77 -11.11 4.06
CA SER A 172 -4.68 -12.48 3.55
C SER A 172 -6.04 -12.98 3.05
N GLY A 173 -7.12 -12.66 3.77
CA GLY A 173 -8.50 -12.99 3.37
C GLY A 173 -8.97 -12.31 2.08
N PHE A 174 -8.21 -11.36 1.53
CA PHE A 174 -8.47 -10.67 0.25
C PHE A 174 -7.53 -11.12 -0.88
N GLY A 175 -6.91 -12.30 -0.75
CA GLY A 175 -6.01 -12.84 -1.76
C GLY A 175 -4.73 -12.01 -1.95
N VAL A 176 -4.26 -11.36 -0.90
CA VAL A 176 -2.98 -10.64 -0.89
C VAL A 176 -1.84 -11.64 -0.70
N MET A 177 -1.04 -11.84 -1.76
CA MET A 177 0.07 -12.79 -1.77
C MET A 177 1.45 -12.11 -1.75
N GLY A 178 1.50 -10.79 -1.89
CA GLY A 178 2.76 -10.07 -1.93
C GLY A 178 2.60 -8.55 -1.85
N LEU A 179 3.74 -7.86 -1.90
CA LEU A 179 3.83 -6.43 -1.69
C LEU A 179 2.94 -5.60 -2.62
N ASP A 180 2.95 -5.90 -3.92
CA ASP A 180 2.16 -5.12 -4.88
C ASP A 180 0.66 -5.31 -4.68
N ASP A 181 0.23 -6.51 -4.21
CA ASP A 181 -1.17 -6.74 -3.84
C ASP A 181 -1.54 -5.91 -2.60
N LEU A 182 -0.65 -5.83 -1.61
CA LEU A 182 -0.87 -5.06 -0.38
C LEU A 182 -0.97 -3.56 -0.68
N ILE A 183 -0.02 -3.02 -1.46
CA ILE A 183 -0.01 -1.60 -1.88
C ILE A 183 -1.25 -1.27 -2.73
N GLY A 184 -1.69 -2.21 -3.56
CA GLY A 184 -2.86 -2.04 -4.43
C GLY A 184 -4.21 -2.17 -3.70
N LEU A 185 -4.25 -2.84 -2.55
CA LEU A 185 -5.49 -3.20 -1.85
C LEU A 185 -6.41 -2.01 -1.50
N PRO A 186 -5.92 -0.86 -1.04
CA PRO A 186 -6.78 0.31 -0.78
C PRO A 186 -7.48 0.85 -2.03
N LYS A 187 -6.86 0.68 -3.21
CA LYS A 187 -7.41 1.13 -4.50
C LYS A 187 -8.45 0.14 -5.06
N LEU A 188 -8.44 -1.09 -4.57
CA LEU A 188 -9.49 -2.06 -4.84
C LEU A 188 -10.70 -1.68 -3.97
N GLY A 189 -11.53 -0.77 -4.47
CA GLY A 189 -12.59 -0.13 -3.70
C GLY A 189 -13.60 -1.10 -3.10
N THR A 190 -14.60 -0.54 -2.41
CA THR A 190 -15.79 -1.23 -1.94
C THR A 190 -16.66 -1.72 -3.11
N HIS A 191 -16.04 -2.42 -4.08
CA HIS A 191 -16.82 -2.98 -5.17
C HIS A 191 -17.78 -4.03 -4.59
N PRO A 192 -19.08 -4.00 -4.94
CA PRO A 192 -20.07 -4.95 -4.42
C PRO A 192 -19.67 -6.43 -4.59
N GLN A 193 -18.74 -6.71 -5.51
CA GLN A 193 -18.22 -8.04 -5.80
C GLN A 193 -16.78 -8.27 -5.26
N ALA A 194 -16.34 -7.52 -4.23
CA ALA A 194 -14.98 -7.64 -3.69
C ALA A 194 -14.67 -9.04 -3.12
N ASN A 195 -15.69 -9.79 -2.69
CA ASN A 195 -15.57 -11.19 -2.27
C ASN A 195 -15.03 -12.12 -3.39
N LYS A 196 -15.18 -11.72 -4.65
CA LYS A 196 -14.66 -12.47 -5.82
C LYS A 196 -13.16 -12.24 -6.06
N LEU A 197 -12.50 -11.35 -5.31
CA LEU A 197 -11.04 -11.18 -5.38
C LEU A 197 -10.29 -12.49 -5.08
N ARG A 198 -10.86 -13.40 -4.31
CA ARG A 198 -10.31 -14.75 -4.09
C ARG A 198 -10.07 -15.52 -5.39
N LEU A 199 -10.86 -15.29 -6.43
CA LEU A 199 -10.69 -15.92 -7.75
C LEU A 199 -9.39 -15.50 -8.44
N THR A 200 -8.64 -14.56 -7.87
CA THR A 200 -7.37 -14.08 -8.41
C THR A 200 -6.14 -14.69 -7.73
N GLU A 201 -6.31 -15.58 -6.75
CA GLU A 201 -5.22 -16.10 -5.93
C GLU A 201 -4.20 -16.89 -6.74
N ASP A 202 -4.66 -17.75 -7.65
CA ASP A 202 -3.81 -18.62 -8.48
C ASP A 202 -3.40 -18.00 -9.82
N LEU A 203 -3.77 -16.75 -10.08
CA LEU A 203 -3.44 -16.10 -11.34
C LEU A 203 -1.96 -15.69 -11.41
N PRO A 204 -1.28 -15.95 -12.55
CA PRO A 204 0.13 -15.63 -12.73
C PRO A 204 0.37 -14.12 -12.84
N ARG A 205 1.58 -13.71 -12.46
CA ARG A 205 2.09 -12.34 -12.62
C ARG A 205 2.90 -12.17 -13.91
N SER A 206 2.64 -13.02 -14.89
CA SER A 206 3.28 -13.07 -16.21
C SER A 206 2.29 -12.72 -17.33
N PRO A 207 2.77 -12.51 -18.56
CA PRO A 207 1.91 -12.36 -19.73
C PRO A 207 0.98 -13.55 -19.93
N GLY A 208 -0.24 -13.28 -20.43
CA GLY A 208 -1.19 -14.34 -20.70
C GLY A 208 -2.60 -13.83 -21.02
N VAL A 209 -3.48 -14.79 -21.20
CA VAL A 209 -4.92 -14.58 -21.42
C VAL A 209 -5.68 -15.02 -20.19
N TYR A 210 -6.68 -14.24 -19.78
CA TYR A 210 -7.63 -14.59 -18.72
C TYR A 210 -9.04 -14.74 -19.28
N ILE A 211 -9.81 -15.65 -18.69
CA ILE A 211 -11.13 -16.07 -19.17
C ILE A 211 -12.08 -16.00 -17.98
N PHE A 212 -13.12 -15.18 -18.09
CA PHE A 212 -14.20 -15.13 -17.10
C PHE A 212 -15.33 -16.06 -17.50
N SER A 213 -15.80 -16.86 -16.56
CA SER A 213 -16.91 -17.80 -16.74
C SER A 213 -18.02 -17.58 -15.70
N ASP A 214 -19.25 -17.96 -16.06
CA ASP A 214 -20.40 -17.97 -15.16
C ASP A 214 -20.45 -19.25 -14.31
N VAL A 215 -21.50 -19.39 -13.51
CA VAL A 215 -21.74 -20.57 -12.66
C VAL A 215 -21.89 -21.88 -13.44
N LYS A 216 -22.25 -21.81 -14.73
CA LYS A 216 -22.41 -22.98 -15.62
C LYS A 216 -21.13 -23.27 -16.41
N GLY A 217 -20.06 -22.50 -16.21
CA GLY A 217 -18.82 -22.61 -16.99
C GLY A 217 -18.88 -21.93 -18.36
N GLN A 218 -19.96 -21.18 -18.67
CA GLN A 218 -20.06 -20.47 -19.93
C GLN A 218 -19.09 -19.28 -19.93
N VAL A 219 -18.31 -19.14 -21.01
CA VAL A 219 -17.35 -18.04 -21.13
C VAL A 219 -18.07 -16.72 -21.35
N LEU A 220 -17.84 -15.77 -20.44
CA LEU A 220 -18.42 -14.44 -20.48
C LEU A 220 -17.51 -13.41 -21.15
N TYR A 221 -16.20 -13.52 -20.92
CA TYR A 221 -15.22 -12.57 -21.42
C TYR A 221 -13.82 -13.21 -21.51
N VAL A 222 -13.08 -12.84 -22.54
CA VAL A 222 -11.67 -13.17 -22.73
C VAL A 222 -10.88 -11.89 -22.82
N GLY A 223 -9.71 -11.82 -22.16
CA GLY A 223 -8.83 -10.66 -22.23
C GLY A 223 -7.37 -11.03 -22.04
N LYS A 224 -6.47 -10.18 -22.53
CA LYS A 224 -5.02 -10.33 -22.40
C LYS A 224 -4.42 -9.37 -21.41
N ALA A 225 -3.26 -9.71 -20.89
CA ALA A 225 -2.46 -8.83 -20.03
C ALA A 225 -0.97 -9.18 -20.10
N THR A 226 -0.12 -8.21 -19.77
CA THR A 226 1.31 -8.42 -19.48
C THR A 226 1.52 -8.97 -18.07
N ASN A 227 0.55 -8.76 -17.18
CA ASN A 227 0.44 -9.33 -15.85
C ASN A 227 -1.03 -9.68 -15.62
N VAL A 228 -1.36 -10.97 -15.75
CA VAL A 228 -2.74 -11.46 -15.70
C VAL A 228 -3.39 -11.14 -14.34
N ARG A 229 -2.69 -11.44 -13.23
CA ARG A 229 -3.22 -11.21 -11.89
C ARG A 229 -3.54 -9.73 -11.64
N GLN A 230 -2.59 -8.85 -11.92
CA GLN A 230 -2.79 -7.41 -11.74
C GLN A 230 -3.95 -6.89 -12.58
N ARG A 231 -4.06 -7.37 -13.83
CA ARG A 231 -5.13 -6.96 -14.74
C ARG A 231 -6.50 -7.41 -14.25
N VAL A 232 -6.65 -8.66 -13.81
CA VAL A 232 -7.92 -9.17 -13.31
C VAL A 232 -8.32 -8.44 -12.02
N ARG A 233 -7.39 -8.20 -11.10
CA ARG A 233 -7.65 -7.43 -9.88
C ARG A 233 -8.10 -5.99 -10.17
N SER A 234 -7.61 -5.36 -11.24
CA SER A 234 -7.99 -3.99 -11.60
C SER A 234 -9.48 -3.83 -11.95
N TYR A 235 -10.18 -4.90 -12.30
CA TYR A 235 -11.63 -4.86 -12.52
C TYR A 235 -12.43 -4.54 -11.23
N PHE A 236 -11.86 -4.81 -10.06
CA PHE A 236 -12.45 -4.53 -8.75
C PHE A 236 -12.03 -3.17 -8.19
N SER A 237 -11.33 -2.33 -8.98
CA SER A 237 -10.93 -0.99 -8.59
C SER A 237 -12.10 0.00 -8.68
N THR A 238 -12.13 0.99 -7.75
CA THR A 238 -13.06 2.13 -7.83
C THR A 238 -12.83 3.03 -9.03
N THR A 239 -11.63 2.98 -9.64
CA THR A 239 -11.29 3.72 -10.85
C THR A 239 -11.76 3.04 -12.14
N GLU A 240 -12.36 1.85 -12.02
CA GLU A 240 -12.89 1.13 -13.19
C GLU A 240 -14.24 1.74 -13.63
N THR A 241 -14.21 2.46 -14.73
CA THR A 241 -15.36 3.24 -15.23
C THR A 241 -16.08 2.59 -16.40
N ARG A 242 -15.60 1.45 -16.92
CA ARG A 242 -16.20 0.80 -18.10
C ARG A 242 -17.57 0.23 -17.75
N ARG A 243 -18.63 0.71 -18.43
CA ARG A 243 -20.04 0.35 -18.18
C ARG A 243 -20.30 -1.17 -18.18
N LYS A 244 -19.54 -1.94 -18.95
CA LYS A 244 -19.72 -3.40 -19.06
C LYS A 244 -19.17 -4.18 -17.86
N VAL A 245 -18.26 -3.60 -17.06
CA VAL A 245 -17.55 -4.32 -15.99
C VAL A 245 -18.48 -4.69 -14.84
N GLY A 246 -19.32 -3.77 -14.38
CA GLY A 246 -20.26 -4.07 -13.30
C GLY A 246 -21.20 -5.25 -13.60
N PRO A 247 -21.93 -5.26 -14.74
CA PRO A 247 -22.73 -6.41 -15.17
C PRO A 247 -21.93 -7.70 -15.34
N LEU A 248 -20.73 -7.64 -15.93
CA LEU A 248 -19.83 -8.77 -16.08
C LEU A 248 -19.46 -9.39 -14.72
N LEU A 249 -18.95 -8.57 -13.79
CA LEU A 249 -18.50 -9.07 -12.48
C LEU A 249 -19.64 -9.68 -11.64
N ARG A 250 -20.88 -9.23 -11.81
CA ARG A 250 -22.02 -9.90 -11.14
C ARG A 250 -22.17 -11.36 -11.57
N GLN A 251 -21.93 -11.66 -12.86
CA GLN A 251 -22.11 -13.01 -13.44
C GLN A 251 -20.87 -13.89 -13.28
N VAL A 252 -19.66 -13.31 -13.13
CA VAL A 252 -18.41 -14.10 -13.00
C VAL A 252 -18.45 -14.98 -11.76
N HIS A 253 -18.20 -16.28 -11.94
CA HIS A 253 -18.05 -17.29 -10.90
C HIS A 253 -16.70 -18.03 -10.99
N GLY A 254 -16.04 -17.98 -12.14
CA GLY A 254 -14.72 -18.56 -12.37
C GLY A 254 -13.81 -17.61 -13.13
N VAL A 255 -12.51 -17.76 -12.91
CA VAL A 255 -11.45 -17.08 -13.67
C VAL A 255 -10.38 -18.10 -14.00
N ASP A 256 -10.27 -18.43 -15.27
CA ASP A 256 -9.22 -19.28 -15.81
C ASP A 256 -8.14 -18.43 -16.49
N HIS A 257 -6.97 -19.02 -16.72
CA HIS A 257 -5.89 -18.34 -17.41
C HIS A 257 -5.05 -19.29 -18.26
N ILE A 258 -4.38 -18.70 -19.27
CA ILE A 258 -3.37 -19.37 -20.09
C ILE A 258 -2.14 -18.45 -20.08
N ALA A 259 -1.07 -18.87 -19.44
CA ALA A 259 0.19 -18.12 -19.43
C ALA A 259 0.84 -18.20 -20.82
N THR A 260 1.49 -17.11 -21.24
CA THR A 260 2.20 -17.00 -22.51
C THR A 260 3.62 -16.47 -22.28
N PRO A 261 4.57 -16.78 -23.18
CA PRO A 261 5.94 -16.27 -23.03
C PRO A 261 6.02 -14.73 -23.12
N ASP A 262 5.13 -14.09 -23.86
CA ASP A 262 5.13 -12.64 -24.10
C ASP A 262 3.71 -12.10 -24.39
N ALA A 263 3.62 -10.76 -24.46
CA ALA A 263 2.37 -10.05 -24.70
C ALA A 263 1.83 -10.20 -26.13
N LEU A 264 2.70 -10.44 -27.12
CA LEU A 264 2.30 -10.62 -28.52
C LEU A 264 1.57 -11.97 -28.67
N THR A 265 2.16 -13.03 -28.11
CA THR A 265 1.55 -14.38 -28.06
C THR A 265 0.20 -14.34 -27.33
N ALA A 266 0.13 -13.59 -26.20
CA ALA A 266 -1.14 -13.35 -25.50
C ALA A 266 -2.18 -12.69 -26.40
N GLY A 267 -1.77 -11.73 -27.25
CA GLY A 267 -2.67 -11.04 -28.18
C GLY A 267 -3.23 -11.94 -29.27
N VAL A 268 -2.40 -12.79 -29.85
CA VAL A 268 -2.82 -13.76 -30.87
C VAL A 268 -3.78 -14.80 -30.26
N LEU A 269 -3.45 -15.28 -29.06
CA LEU A 269 -4.28 -16.27 -28.36
C LEU A 269 -5.64 -15.68 -27.96
N GLU A 270 -5.67 -14.45 -27.44
CA GLU A 270 -6.90 -13.73 -27.11
C GLU A 270 -7.84 -13.68 -28.32
N MET A 271 -7.33 -13.24 -29.47
CA MET A 271 -8.12 -13.09 -30.69
C MET A 271 -8.71 -14.44 -31.15
N ARG A 272 -7.90 -15.50 -31.14
CA ARG A 272 -8.35 -16.85 -31.50
C ARG A 272 -9.45 -17.35 -30.54
N LEU A 273 -9.29 -17.12 -29.26
CA LEU A 273 -10.27 -17.52 -28.24
C LEU A 273 -11.58 -16.72 -28.38
N ILE A 274 -11.51 -15.42 -28.65
CA ILE A 274 -12.70 -14.58 -28.88
C ILE A 274 -13.46 -15.07 -30.11
N GLN A 275 -12.79 -15.36 -31.23
CA GLN A 275 -13.41 -15.86 -32.44
C GLN A 275 -14.08 -17.24 -32.23
N ARG A 276 -13.39 -18.14 -31.48
CA ARG A 276 -13.88 -19.50 -31.26
C ARG A 276 -15.04 -19.54 -30.26
N LEU A 277 -14.97 -18.72 -29.17
CA LEU A 277 -15.90 -18.82 -28.04
C LEU A 277 -17.01 -17.76 -28.11
N THR A 278 -16.87 -16.73 -28.95
CA THR A 278 -17.81 -15.62 -29.12
C THR A 278 -18.42 -15.09 -27.80
N PRO A 279 -17.55 -14.66 -26.80
CA PRO A 279 -18.04 -14.36 -25.48
C PRO A 279 -18.95 -13.13 -25.47
N GLN A 280 -20.00 -13.15 -24.66
CA GLN A 280 -21.04 -12.12 -24.58
C GLN A 280 -20.50 -10.69 -24.35
N TYR A 281 -19.42 -10.54 -23.58
CA TYR A 281 -18.86 -9.24 -23.20
C TYR A 281 -17.68 -8.77 -24.07
N ASN A 282 -17.26 -9.56 -25.07
CA ASN A 282 -16.30 -9.12 -26.08
C ASN A 282 -17.05 -8.52 -27.28
N ARG A 283 -16.73 -7.26 -27.63
CA ARG A 283 -17.29 -6.58 -28.82
C ARG A 283 -16.31 -6.55 -29.98
N VAL A 284 -15.00 -6.50 -29.69
CA VAL A 284 -13.94 -6.50 -30.70
C VAL A 284 -13.48 -7.92 -30.94
N GLY A 285 -13.33 -8.32 -32.19
CA GLY A 285 -12.90 -9.69 -32.58
C GLY A 285 -14.05 -10.70 -32.76
N THR A 286 -15.31 -10.30 -32.55
CA THR A 286 -16.48 -11.17 -32.78
C THR A 286 -17.02 -11.08 -34.21
N THR A 287 -16.71 -10.03 -34.95
CA THR A 287 -17.00 -9.91 -36.38
C THR A 287 -15.82 -10.46 -37.19
N SER A 288 -16.02 -11.53 -37.91
CA SER A 288 -15.15 -11.88 -39.03
C SER A 288 -15.43 -10.83 -40.11
N ASP A 289 -14.54 -9.85 -40.26
CA ASP A 289 -14.55 -9.04 -41.46
C ASP A 289 -14.34 -9.98 -42.64
N LYS A 290 -15.35 -10.07 -43.50
CA LYS A 290 -15.30 -10.74 -44.78
C LYS A 290 -14.26 -9.98 -45.64
N TYR A 291 -13.15 -10.60 -45.89
CA TYR A 291 -12.36 -10.35 -47.09
C TYR A 291 -12.66 -11.45 -48.13
#